data_bf2dddd95c7bf3a046c904cae24878a3
#
_entry.id   bf2dddd95c7bf3a046c904cae24878a3
#
_cell.length_a   1.000
_cell.length_b   1.000
_cell.length_c   1.000
_cell.angle_alpha   90.00
_cell.angle_beta   90.00
_cell.angle_gamma   90.00
#
_symmetry.space_group_name_H-M   'P 1'
#
loop_
_entity.id
_entity.type
_entity.pdbx_description
1 polymer ?
#
loop_
_entity_poly.entity_id
_entity_poly.type
_entity_poly.pdbx_seq_one_letter_code
_entity_poly.pdbx_strand_id
1 'polypeptide(L)'
;MSGLRPPDAPPVDVLALSDALDRVSVERPAAIQVMSVIDDPNTTAPKVATAVESDPAFAAQVMRLANSAFYGMSGRVANTGFAVTVVGFSAIRSLAAVSATGLDRSDRPKPEGFWFHAAAAAAGCSTVAHRFGVPKGDAFAAGLLHDLGSALLHGFDAANHQRLINRHGTDGIELRDAEAETFGMGHDAATSRVLAAWRFPDSLVEAVDRHHAEHPGNDPFAQTVWVGDLLARLVDNPDDDTMRALVSSVLVEEDLDETIETTGRRAHEIMASLPIG
;
A
#
# COMPACT_ATOMS: atom_id res chain seq x y z
N MET A 1 13.14 -5.57 -28.08
CA MET A 1 13.51 -7.01 -28.15
C MET A 1 12.43 -7.76 -27.44
N SER A 2 11.68 -8.62 -28.15
CA SER A 2 10.58 -9.43 -27.59
C SER A 2 11.10 -10.26 -26.44
N GLY A 3 10.62 -9.99 -25.23
CA GLY A 3 10.92 -10.74 -24.02
C GLY A 3 10.25 -12.11 -24.08
N LEU A 4 10.91 -13.05 -24.72
CA LEU A 4 10.48 -14.45 -24.78
C LEU A 4 10.41 -14.99 -23.34
N ARG A 5 9.22 -15.36 -22.92
CA ARG A 5 8.95 -16.20 -21.75
C ARG A 5 9.98 -17.34 -21.67
N PRO A 6 10.63 -17.56 -20.52
CA PRO A 6 11.53 -18.72 -20.36
C PRO A 6 10.77 -20.02 -20.68
N PRO A 7 11.37 -20.96 -21.43
CA PRO A 7 10.71 -22.15 -21.94
C PRO A 7 10.14 -23.10 -20.87
N ASP A 8 10.52 -22.94 -19.61
CA ASP A 8 10.19 -23.87 -18.52
C ASP A 8 9.12 -23.35 -17.52
N ALA A 9 8.54 -22.18 -17.75
CA ALA A 9 7.50 -21.66 -16.85
C ALA A 9 6.11 -22.15 -17.33
N PRO A 10 5.29 -22.78 -16.44
CA PRO A 10 3.92 -23.13 -16.79
C PRO A 10 3.12 -21.87 -17.16
N PRO A 11 2.13 -22.00 -18.09
CA PRO A 11 1.28 -20.87 -18.43
C PRO A 11 0.47 -20.42 -17.20
N VAL A 12 0.45 -19.11 -16.93
CA VAL A 12 -0.45 -18.53 -15.93
C VAL A 12 -1.87 -18.56 -16.50
N ASP A 13 -2.81 -19.06 -15.72
CA ASP A 13 -4.24 -19.01 -16.08
C ASP A 13 -4.78 -17.61 -15.73
N VAL A 14 -4.76 -16.72 -16.73
CA VAL A 14 -5.19 -15.32 -16.57
C VAL A 14 -6.68 -15.21 -16.20
N LEU A 15 -7.53 -16.16 -16.64
CA LEU A 15 -8.94 -16.17 -16.28
C LEU A 15 -9.12 -16.55 -14.80
N ALA A 16 -8.39 -17.57 -14.36
CA ALA A 16 -8.40 -17.94 -12.93
C ALA A 16 -7.84 -16.84 -12.04
N LEU A 17 -6.82 -16.10 -12.47
CA LEU A 17 -6.31 -14.94 -11.76
C LEU A 17 -7.38 -13.82 -11.67
N SER A 18 -8.03 -13.52 -12.78
CA SER A 18 -9.12 -12.54 -12.81
C SER A 18 -10.23 -12.89 -11.82
N ASP A 19 -10.67 -14.14 -11.84
CA ASP A 19 -11.67 -14.68 -10.90
C ASP A 19 -11.18 -14.65 -9.43
N ALA A 20 -9.89 -14.89 -9.20
CA ALA A 20 -9.31 -14.84 -7.86
C ALA A 20 -9.29 -13.41 -7.33
N LEU A 21 -8.89 -12.42 -8.14
CA LEU A 21 -8.90 -11.00 -7.75
C LEU A 21 -10.33 -10.49 -7.44
N ASP A 22 -11.32 -10.94 -8.20
CA ASP A 22 -12.72 -10.57 -7.95
C ASP A 22 -13.28 -11.18 -6.65
N ARG A 23 -12.66 -12.26 -6.15
CA ARG A 23 -13.05 -12.95 -4.91
C ARG A 23 -12.23 -12.60 -3.68
N VAL A 24 -11.24 -11.73 -3.78
CA VAL A 24 -10.31 -11.36 -2.70
C VAL A 24 -11.02 -10.79 -1.45
N SER A 25 -12.32 -10.73 -1.38
CA SER A 25 -13.06 -9.97 -0.38
C SER A 25 -13.62 -10.74 0.81
N VAL A 26 -13.29 -12.03 1.07
CA VAL A 26 -14.17 -12.83 1.98
C VAL A 26 -13.48 -13.48 3.17
N GLU A 27 -12.18 -13.34 3.38
CA GLU A 27 -11.50 -14.10 4.44
C GLU A 27 -11.74 -13.56 5.86
N ARG A 28 -12.08 -12.26 6.02
CA ARG A 28 -12.37 -11.64 7.33
C ARG A 28 -13.63 -10.78 7.32
N PRO A 29 -14.76 -11.33 7.77
CA PRO A 29 -16.03 -10.58 7.84
C PRO A 29 -15.95 -9.28 8.64
N ALA A 30 -15.15 -9.26 9.72
CA ALA A 30 -14.97 -8.06 10.54
C ALA A 30 -14.29 -6.91 9.76
N ALA A 31 -13.29 -7.20 8.94
CA ALA A 31 -12.64 -6.20 8.11
C ALA A 31 -13.60 -5.59 7.08
N ILE A 32 -14.42 -6.44 6.43
CA ILE A 32 -15.48 -5.99 5.51
C ILE A 32 -16.51 -5.11 6.24
N GLN A 33 -16.88 -5.49 7.47
CA GLN A 33 -17.79 -4.69 8.29
C GLN A 33 -17.21 -3.31 8.61
N VAL A 34 -15.92 -3.23 8.96
CA VAL A 34 -15.24 -1.94 9.22
C VAL A 34 -15.28 -1.05 7.98
N MET A 35 -14.93 -1.59 6.80
CA MET A 35 -15.00 -0.83 5.55
C MET A 35 -16.41 -0.35 5.26
N SER A 36 -17.42 -1.21 5.41
CA SER A 36 -18.84 -0.87 5.20
C SER A 36 -19.33 0.22 6.15
N VAL A 37 -18.90 0.20 7.43
CA VAL A 37 -19.24 1.24 8.39
C VAL A 37 -18.59 2.57 8.03
N ILE A 38 -17.35 2.55 7.54
CA ILE A 38 -16.64 3.76 7.11
C ILE A 38 -17.31 4.36 5.87
N ASP A 39 -17.86 3.55 4.98
CA ASP A 39 -18.53 3.99 3.74
C ASP A 39 -19.93 4.60 3.98
N ASP A 40 -20.51 4.43 5.18
CA ASP A 40 -21.79 5.07 5.52
C ASP A 40 -21.58 6.60 5.63
N PRO A 41 -22.30 7.42 4.82
CA PRO A 41 -22.19 8.89 4.91
C PRO A 41 -22.53 9.45 6.30
N ASN A 42 -23.28 8.70 7.13
CA ASN A 42 -23.62 9.06 8.49
C ASN A 42 -22.73 8.37 9.53
N THR A 43 -21.54 7.91 9.11
CA THR A 43 -20.60 7.28 10.03
C THR A 43 -20.05 8.27 11.07
N THR A 44 -19.68 7.73 12.20
CA THR A 44 -19.06 8.49 13.31
C THR A 44 -17.94 7.67 13.92
N ALA A 45 -16.98 8.35 14.57
CA ALA A 45 -15.86 7.66 15.22
C ALA A 45 -16.33 6.56 16.21
N PRO A 46 -17.39 6.74 17.02
CA PRO A 46 -17.92 5.66 17.86
C PRO A 46 -18.43 4.44 17.07
N LYS A 47 -19.10 4.65 15.92
CA LYS A 47 -19.56 3.52 15.09
C LYS A 47 -18.38 2.73 14.51
N VAL A 48 -17.36 3.43 14.02
CA VAL A 48 -16.14 2.80 13.51
C VAL A 48 -15.41 2.07 14.64
N ALA A 49 -15.29 2.67 15.82
CA ALA A 49 -14.67 2.02 16.98
C ALA A 49 -15.39 0.71 17.36
N THR A 50 -16.70 0.69 17.38
CA THR A 50 -17.50 -0.53 17.63
C THR A 50 -17.24 -1.61 16.58
N ALA A 51 -17.15 -1.21 15.30
CA ALA A 51 -16.82 -2.15 14.23
C ALA A 51 -15.39 -2.71 14.37
N VAL A 52 -14.41 -1.85 14.70
CA VAL A 52 -13.01 -2.25 14.96
C VAL A 52 -12.94 -3.23 16.15
N GLU A 53 -13.66 -2.98 17.24
CA GLU A 53 -13.71 -3.81 18.45
C GLU A 53 -14.34 -5.19 18.24
N SER A 54 -15.04 -5.40 17.14
CA SER A 54 -15.59 -6.73 16.78
C SER A 54 -14.51 -7.78 16.49
N ASP A 55 -13.29 -7.33 16.14
CA ASP A 55 -12.10 -8.17 15.98
C ASP A 55 -10.99 -7.69 16.94
N PRO A 56 -10.71 -8.43 18.03
CA PRO A 56 -9.69 -8.03 19.00
C PRO A 56 -8.28 -7.89 18.41
N ALA A 57 -7.93 -8.69 17.40
CA ALA A 57 -6.62 -8.60 16.74
C ALA A 57 -6.52 -7.30 15.93
N PHE A 58 -7.57 -6.96 15.18
CA PHE A 58 -7.64 -5.72 14.42
C PHE A 58 -7.69 -4.49 15.35
N ALA A 59 -8.45 -4.55 16.46
CA ALA A 59 -8.46 -3.49 17.46
C ALA A 59 -7.08 -3.24 18.06
N ALA A 60 -6.36 -4.31 18.40
CA ALA A 60 -4.99 -4.21 18.91
C ALA A 60 -4.03 -3.57 17.84
N GLN A 61 -4.22 -3.87 16.58
CA GLN A 61 -3.46 -3.27 15.48
C GLN A 61 -3.71 -1.76 15.39
N VAL A 62 -4.97 -1.33 15.36
CA VAL A 62 -5.35 0.09 15.32
C VAL A 62 -4.80 0.83 16.55
N MET A 63 -4.88 0.22 17.73
CA MET A 63 -4.34 0.77 18.98
C MET A 63 -2.81 0.91 18.95
N ARG A 64 -2.08 -0.09 18.42
CA ARG A 64 -0.61 -0.01 18.25
C ARG A 64 -0.23 1.11 17.29
N LEU A 65 -0.90 1.18 16.14
CA LEU A 65 -0.62 2.23 15.15
C LEU A 65 -0.89 3.61 15.72
N ALA A 66 -2.01 3.81 16.42
CA ALA A 66 -2.35 5.08 17.07
C ALA A 66 -1.31 5.51 18.12
N ASN A 67 -0.73 4.55 18.85
CA ASN A 67 0.30 4.79 19.85
C ASN A 67 1.74 4.79 19.27
N SER A 68 1.92 4.61 17.98
CA SER A 68 3.24 4.68 17.34
C SER A 68 3.80 6.11 17.38
N ALA A 69 5.12 6.24 17.28
CA ALA A 69 5.78 7.53 17.18
C ALA A 69 5.38 8.26 15.88
N PHE A 70 4.99 7.54 14.84
CA PHE A 70 4.46 8.08 13.59
C PHE A 70 3.27 9.05 13.80
N TYR A 71 2.38 8.74 14.74
CA TYR A 71 1.25 9.61 15.12
C TYR A 71 1.58 10.57 16.27
N GLY A 72 2.77 10.46 16.89
CA GLY A 72 3.20 11.34 17.98
C GLY A 72 2.41 11.16 19.28
N MET A 73 1.70 10.05 19.44
CA MET A 73 0.77 9.78 20.55
C MET A 73 1.25 8.68 21.49
N SER A 74 2.52 8.31 21.45
CA SER A 74 3.10 7.18 22.18
C SER A 74 2.59 7.08 23.62
N GLY A 75 1.89 5.99 23.94
CA GLY A 75 1.34 5.70 25.28
C GLY A 75 0.16 6.58 25.72
N ARG A 76 -0.37 7.46 24.87
CA ARG A 76 -1.47 8.37 25.22
C ARG A 76 -2.85 7.89 24.77
N VAL A 77 -2.89 6.94 23.83
CA VAL A 77 -4.14 6.41 23.30
C VAL A 77 -4.56 5.21 24.13
N ALA A 78 -5.60 5.39 24.95
CA ALA A 78 -6.03 4.41 25.93
C ALA A 78 -7.28 3.60 25.52
N ASN A 79 -7.97 4.02 24.43
CA ASN A 79 -9.19 3.35 23.95
C ASN A 79 -9.34 3.43 22.43
N THR A 80 -10.13 2.53 21.87
CA THR A 80 -10.34 2.39 20.44
C THR A 80 -11.00 3.62 19.82
N GLY A 81 -11.94 4.27 20.51
CA GLY A 81 -12.61 5.47 20.01
C GLY A 81 -11.63 6.62 19.78
N PHE A 82 -10.66 6.80 20.71
CA PHE A 82 -9.61 7.80 20.54
C PHE A 82 -8.60 7.35 19.47
N ALA A 83 -8.27 6.05 19.41
CA ALA A 83 -7.41 5.51 18.37
C ALA A 83 -7.98 5.79 16.97
N VAL A 84 -9.29 5.58 16.76
CA VAL A 84 -9.99 5.88 15.51
C VAL A 84 -9.86 7.36 15.13
N THR A 85 -9.94 8.26 16.11
CA THR A 85 -9.79 9.70 15.87
C THR A 85 -8.36 10.09 15.51
N VAL A 86 -7.37 9.45 16.12
CA VAL A 86 -5.94 9.71 15.86
C VAL A 86 -5.52 9.18 14.50
N VAL A 87 -5.89 7.93 14.18
CA VAL A 87 -5.51 7.25 12.93
C VAL A 87 -6.29 7.79 11.74
N GLY A 88 -7.57 8.08 11.93
CA GLY A 88 -8.49 8.52 10.88
C GLY A 88 -9.09 7.37 10.06
N PHE A 89 -10.22 7.67 9.42
CA PHE A 89 -11.03 6.65 8.73
C PHE A 89 -10.31 6.04 7.52
N SER A 90 -9.64 6.84 6.71
CA SER A 90 -8.93 6.38 5.51
C SER A 90 -7.82 5.38 5.83
N ALA A 91 -7.01 5.67 6.85
CA ALA A 91 -5.96 4.75 7.29
C ALA A 91 -6.53 3.48 7.93
N ILE A 92 -7.61 3.57 8.71
CA ILE A 92 -8.29 2.38 9.25
C ILE A 92 -8.89 1.54 8.13
N ARG A 93 -9.47 2.18 7.11
CA ARG A 93 -10.01 1.50 5.93
C ARG A 93 -8.92 0.73 5.18
N SER A 94 -7.73 1.33 4.99
CA SER A 94 -6.61 0.65 4.33
C SER A 94 -6.10 -0.55 5.13
N LEU A 95 -6.02 -0.44 6.47
CA LEU A 95 -5.68 -1.57 7.33
C LEU A 95 -6.74 -2.68 7.25
N ALA A 96 -8.02 -2.32 7.22
CA ALA A 96 -9.10 -3.28 7.04
C ALA A 96 -9.03 -3.98 5.67
N ALA A 97 -8.70 -3.23 4.60
CA ALA A 97 -8.48 -3.77 3.27
C ALA A 97 -7.35 -4.80 3.26
N VAL A 98 -6.19 -4.46 3.84
CA VAL A 98 -5.07 -5.41 4.03
C VAL A 98 -5.52 -6.66 4.79
N SER A 99 -6.23 -6.48 5.91
CA SER A 99 -6.74 -7.60 6.70
C SER A 99 -7.74 -8.46 5.94
N ALA A 100 -8.58 -7.87 5.07
CA ALA A 100 -9.54 -8.60 4.25
C ALA A 100 -8.87 -9.55 3.23
N THR A 101 -7.66 -9.23 2.77
CA THR A 101 -6.87 -10.11 1.89
C THR A 101 -6.25 -11.28 2.62
N GLY A 102 -6.15 -11.23 3.94
CA GLY A 102 -5.38 -12.18 4.74
C GLY A 102 -3.87 -12.09 4.56
N LEU A 103 -3.34 -11.06 3.86
CA LEU A 103 -1.89 -10.87 3.65
C LEU A 103 -1.14 -10.55 4.95
N ASP A 104 -1.84 -10.11 5.98
CA ASP A 104 -1.31 -9.91 7.33
C ASP A 104 -0.94 -11.23 8.05
N ARG A 105 -1.33 -12.39 7.49
CA ARG A 105 -0.97 -13.71 8.01
C ARG A 105 0.40 -14.14 7.53
N SER A 106 1.17 -14.81 8.40
CA SER A 106 2.51 -15.31 8.09
C SER A 106 2.52 -16.47 7.07
N ASP A 107 1.42 -17.22 6.96
CA ASP A 107 1.29 -18.35 6.04
C ASP A 107 0.89 -17.96 4.60
N ARG A 108 0.60 -16.68 4.36
CA ARG A 108 0.32 -16.17 3.02
C ARG A 108 1.62 -15.79 2.30
N PRO A 109 1.89 -16.39 1.13
CA PRO A 109 3.06 -16.02 0.35
C PRO A 109 2.97 -14.59 -0.17
N LYS A 110 4.07 -13.87 -0.08
CA LYS A 110 4.25 -12.50 -0.52
C LYS A 110 5.72 -12.25 -0.85
N PRO A 111 6.08 -11.27 -1.68
CA PRO A 111 7.48 -10.94 -1.94
C PRO A 111 8.24 -10.60 -0.65
N GLU A 112 9.53 -10.93 -0.63
CA GLU A 112 10.42 -10.48 0.44
C GLU A 112 10.47 -8.95 0.46
N GLY A 113 10.43 -8.34 1.66
CA GLY A 113 10.45 -6.88 1.80
C GLY A 113 9.10 -6.18 1.54
N PHE A 114 8.08 -6.87 1.04
CA PHE A 114 6.78 -6.29 0.67
C PHE A 114 6.22 -5.35 1.74
N TRP A 115 6.18 -5.78 3.00
CA TRP A 115 5.63 -4.96 4.07
C TRP A 115 6.47 -3.74 4.40
N PHE A 116 7.80 -3.86 4.32
CA PHE A 116 8.66 -2.72 4.56
C PHE A 116 8.48 -1.67 3.47
N HIS A 117 8.42 -2.09 2.21
CA HIS A 117 8.14 -1.20 1.09
C HIS A 117 6.77 -0.51 1.24
N ALA A 118 5.70 -1.27 1.54
CA ALA A 118 4.37 -0.70 1.79
C ALA A 118 4.35 0.30 2.96
N ALA A 119 5.06 0.01 4.06
CA ALA A 119 5.20 0.93 5.18
C ALA A 119 6.03 2.18 4.81
N ALA A 120 7.09 2.02 4.02
CA ALA A 120 7.92 3.12 3.54
C ALA A 120 7.16 4.02 2.58
N ALA A 121 6.36 3.45 1.66
CA ALA A 121 5.49 4.22 0.77
C ALA A 121 4.38 4.97 1.55
N ALA A 122 3.76 4.32 2.54
CA ALA A 122 2.80 4.99 3.43
C ALA A 122 3.44 6.15 4.21
N ALA A 123 4.69 5.97 4.68
CA ALA A 123 5.46 7.02 5.36
C ALA A 123 5.83 8.14 4.39
N GLY A 124 6.34 7.81 3.20
CA GLY A 124 6.73 8.75 2.14
C GLY A 124 5.54 9.61 1.70
N CYS A 125 4.43 8.97 1.28
CA CYS A 125 3.20 9.67 0.91
C CYS A 125 2.73 10.62 2.02
N SER A 126 2.70 10.14 3.28
CA SER A 126 2.29 10.95 4.42
C SER A 126 3.23 12.11 4.71
N THR A 127 4.52 11.97 4.41
CA THR A 127 5.55 13.00 4.63
C THR A 127 5.36 14.15 3.66
N VAL A 128 5.10 13.85 2.39
CA VAL A 128 4.97 14.86 1.32
C VAL A 128 3.54 15.35 1.08
N ALA A 129 2.53 14.71 1.66
CA ALA A 129 1.11 14.99 1.44
C ALA A 129 0.75 16.48 1.55
N HIS A 130 1.35 17.18 2.53
CA HIS A 130 1.10 18.61 2.77
C HIS A 130 1.53 19.50 1.59
N ARG A 131 2.52 19.07 0.79
CA ARG A 131 3.00 19.78 -0.40
C ARG A 131 1.97 19.79 -1.52
N PHE A 132 1.20 18.74 -1.59
CA PHE A 132 0.19 18.54 -2.63
C PHE A 132 -1.23 18.85 -2.13
N GLY A 133 -1.39 19.26 -0.86
CA GLY A 133 -2.72 19.52 -0.27
C GLY A 133 -3.57 18.26 -0.07
N VAL A 134 -2.94 17.09 -0.03
CA VAL A 134 -3.61 15.80 0.20
C VAL A 134 -3.73 15.55 1.71
N PRO A 135 -4.90 15.11 2.22
CA PRO A 135 -5.03 14.72 3.62
C PRO A 135 -4.06 13.58 3.99
N LYS A 136 -3.34 13.73 5.10
CA LYS A 136 -2.32 12.78 5.54
C LYS A 136 -2.84 11.33 5.63
N GLY A 137 -4.09 11.14 6.10
CA GLY A 137 -4.70 9.81 6.22
C GLY A 137 -4.97 9.16 4.86
N ASP A 138 -5.35 9.96 3.85
CA ASP A 138 -5.61 9.47 2.49
C ASP A 138 -4.28 9.11 1.80
N ALA A 139 -3.25 9.96 1.98
CA ALA A 139 -1.90 9.69 1.50
C ALA A 139 -1.31 8.41 2.13
N PHE A 140 -1.47 8.23 3.45
CA PHE A 140 -1.10 7.01 4.15
C PHE A 140 -1.80 5.78 3.55
N ALA A 141 -3.11 5.87 3.33
CA ALA A 141 -3.91 4.77 2.80
C ALA A 141 -3.44 4.36 1.40
N ALA A 142 -3.20 5.34 0.52
CA ALA A 142 -2.72 5.08 -0.82
C ALA A 142 -1.33 4.44 -0.81
N GLY A 143 -0.38 5.00 -0.06
CA GLY A 143 0.96 4.43 0.04
C GLY A 143 0.99 3.02 0.64
N LEU A 144 0.13 2.73 1.63
CA LEU A 144 0.05 1.38 2.21
C LEU A 144 -0.50 0.34 1.22
N LEU A 145 -1.35 0.76 0.30
CA LEU A 145 -2.08 -0.14 -0.60
C LEU A 145 -1.53 -0.17 -2.02
N HIS A 146 -0.63 0.76 -2.42
CA HIS A 146 -0.26 0.96 -3.82
C HIS A 146 0.21 -0.32 -4.52
N ASP A 147 0.92 -1.18 -3.80
CA ASP A 147 1.52 -2.42 -4.31
C ASP A 147 0.78 -3.71 -3.87
N LEU A 148 -0.45 -3.59 -3.39
CA LEU A 148 -1.24 -4.75 -2.96
C LEU A 148 -1.29 -5.85 -4.03
N GLY A 149 -1.37 -5.47 -5.30
CA GLY A 149 -1.37 -6.37 -6.46
C GLY A 149 -0.13 -7.24 -6.55
N SER A 150 1.06 -6.74 -6.21
CA SER A 150 2.29 -7.52 -6.19
C SER A 150 2.18 -8.72 -5.25
N ALA A 151 1.66 -8.53 -4.03
CA ALA A 151 1.41 -9.64 -3.11
C ALA A 151 0.30 -10.58 -3.59
N LEU A 152 -0.73 -10.07 -4.28
CA LEU A 152 -1.81 -10.90 -4.83
C LEU A 152 -1.33 -11.75 -6.00
N LEU A 153 -0.53 -11.20 -6.93
CA LEU A 153 0.10 -11.95 -8.02
C LEU A 153 1.05 -13.01 -7.47
N HIS A 154 1.85 -12.66 -6.46
CA HIS A 154 2.73 -13.60 -5.78
C HIS A 154 1.95 -14.71 -5.08
N GLY A 155 0.86 -14.37 -4.40
CA GLY A 155 -0.01 -15.35 -3.76
C GLY A 155 -0.71 -16.30 -4.75
N PHE A 156 -0.96 -15.83 -5.97
CA PHE A 156 -1.58 -16.64 -7.03
C PHE A 156 -0.59 -17.61 -7.66
N ASP A 157 0.63 -17.16 -8.00
CA ASP A 157 1.70 -17.99 -8.55
C ASP A 157 3.08 -17.50 -8.09
N ALA A 158 3.45 -17.91 -6.89
CA ALA A 158 4.71 -17.51 -6.26
C ALA A 158 5.93 -17.89 -7.10
N ALA A 159 5.90 -19.03 -7.80
CA ALA A 159 7.04 -19.49 -8.56
C ALA A 159 7.29 -18.62 -9.80
N ASN A 160 6.25 -18.25 -10.53
CA ASN A 160 6.36 -17.35 -11.68
C ASN A 160 6.72 -15.94 -11.23
N HIS A 161 6.02 -15.38 -10.22
CA HIS A 161 6.27 -14.04 -9.75
C HIS A 161 7.68 -13.86 -9.15
N GLN A 162 8.16 -14.84 -8.35
CA GLN A 162 9.52 -14.78 -7.81
C GLN A 162 10.60 -14.80 -8.91
N ARG A 163 10.36 -15.48 -10.03
CA ARG A 163 11.28 -15.43 -11.17
C ARG A 163 11.34 -14.05 -11.82
N LEU A 164 10.20 -13.37 -11.92
CA LEU A 164 10.17 -12.00 -12.43
C LEU A 164 10.92 -11.05 -11.48
N ILE A 165 10.65 -11.14 -10.18
CA ILE A 165 11.36 -10.37 -9.14
C ILE A 165 12.89 -10.58 -9.22
N ASN A 166 13.34 -11.82 -9.31
CA ASN A 166 14.77 -12.14 -9.37
C ASN A 166 15.45 -11.57 -10.63
N ARG A 167 14.68 -11.31 -11.68
CA ARG A 167 15.19 -10.78 -12.94
C ARG A 167 15.10 -9.27 -13.07
N HIS A 168 14.05 -8.67 -12.54
CA HIS A 168 13.71 -7.27 -12.78
C HIS A 168 13.74 -6.41 -11.51
N GLY A 169 13.98 -7.01 -10.34
CA GLY A 169 13.86 -6.33 -9.04
C GLY A 169 12.48 -6.53 -8.42
N THR A 170 12.31 -5.98 -7.22
CA THR A 170 11.09 -6.15 -6.41
C THR A 170 9.97 -5.18 -6.78
N ASP A 171 10.29 -4.15 -7.57
CA ASP A 171 9.39 -3.06 -7.91
C ASP A 171 9.86 -2.30 -9.15
N GLY A 172 8.99 -1.49 -9.75
CA GLY A 172 9.26 -0.60 -10.86
C GLY A 172 8.65 -1.04 -12.19
N ILE A 173 8.84 -0.17 -13.21
CA ILE A 173 8.21 -0.33 -14.52
C ILE A 173 8.61 -1.63 -15.24
N GLU A 174 9.85 -2.08 -15.06
CA GLU A 174 10.35 -3.31 -15.70
C GLU A 174 9.68 -4.55 -15.10
N LEU A 175 9.48 -4.61 -13.80
CA LEU A 175 8.73 -5.68 -13.14
C LEU A 175 7.28 -5.65 -13.58
N ARG A 176 6.61 -4.48 -13.52
CA ARG A 176 5.22 -4.30 -13.94
C ARG A 176 4.98 -4.79 -15.36
N ASP A 177 5.86 -4.43 -16.30
CA ASP A 177 5.73 -4.84 -17.71
C ASP A 177 5.90 -6.35 -17.87
N ALA A 178 6.86 -6.96 -17.16
CA ALA A 178 7.06 -8.40 -17.14
C ALA A 178 5.88 -9.17 -16.51
N GLU A 179 5.26 -8.58 -15.47
CA GLU A 179 4.01 -9.09 -14.89
C GLU A 179 2.88 -9.03 -15.91
N ALA A 180 2.70 -7.90 -16.60
CA ALA A 180 1.67 -7.74 -17.62
C ALA A 180 1.82 -8.77 -18.76
N GLU A 181 3.06 -9.07 -19.18
CA GLU A 181 3.32 -10.13 -20.15
C GLU A 181 3.01 -11.54 -19.62
N THR A 182 3.24 -11.78 -18.32
CA THR A 182 3.12 -13.13 -17.72
C THR A 182 1.73 -13.41 -17.18
N PHE A 183 1.14 -12.45 -16.47
CA PHE A 183 -0.14 -12.56 -15.76
C PHE A 183 -1.30 -11.90 -16.50
N GLY A 184 -1.04 -11.18 -17.59
CA GLY A 184 -2.03 -10.41 -18.33
C GLY A 184 -2.34 -9.04 -17.72
N MET A 185 -1.72 -8.69 -16.60
CA MET A 185 -1.80 -7.39 -15.94
C MET A 185 -0.60 -7.17 -15.01
N GLY A 186 -0.19 -5.91 -14.82
CA GLY A 186 0.79 -5.53 -13.82
C GLY A 186 0.18 -5.43 -12.41
N HIS A 187 1.03 -5.34 -11.40
CA HIS A 187 0.58 -5.21 -10.00
C HIS A 187 -0.21 -3.91 -9.76
N ASP A 188 0.09 -2.83 -10.45
CA ASP A 188 -0.64 -1.57 -10.43
C ASP A 188 -2.11 -1.77 -10.86
N ALA A 189 -2.34 -2.40 -12.02
CA ALA A 189 -3.67 -2.74 -12.53
C ALA A 189 -4.39 -3.76 -11.63
N ALA A 190 -3.68 -4.73 -11.06
CA ALA A 190 -4.26 -5.69 -10.11
C ALA A 190 -4.71 -4.99 -8.83
N THR A 191 -3.90 -4.06 -8.30
CA THR A 191 -4.24 -3.25 -7.13
C THR A 191 -5.46 -2.39 -7.40
N SER A 192 -5.44 -1.58 -8.48
CA SER A 192 -6.52 -0.66 -8.83
C SER A 192 -7.85 -1.39 -9.02
N ARG A 193 -7.84 -2.57 -9.65
CA ARG A 193 -9.02 -3.42 -9.80
C ARG A 193 -9.64 -3.83 -8.46
N VAL A 194 -8.82 -4.31 -7.52
CA VAL A 194 -9.30 -4.73 -6.19
C VAL A 194 -9.82 -3.54 -5.40
N LEU A 195 -9.10 -2.41 -5.42
CA LEU A 195 -9.53 -1.20 -4.71
C LEU A 195 -10.82 -0.61 -5.28
N ALA A 196 -11.01 -0.63 -6.61
CA ALA A 196 -12.25 -0.21 -7.25
C ALA A 196 -13.42 -1.14 -6.86
N ALA A 197 -13.21 -2.46 -6.85
CA ALA A 197 -14.22 -3.42 -6.39
C ALA A 197 -14.63 -3.18 -4.92
N TRP A 198 -13.69 -2.73 -4.09
CA TRP A 198 -13.95 -2.33 -2.70
C TRP A 198 -14.42 -0.89 -2.55
N ARG A 199 -14.72 -0.18 -3.64
CA ARG A 199 -15.25 1.19 -3.65
C ARG A 199 -14.33 2.22 -2.97
N PHE A 200 -13.02 2.05 -3.10
CA PHE A 200 -12.11 3.14 -2.74
C PHE A 200 -12.36 4.35 -3.65
N PRO A 201 -12.05 5.58 -3.17
CA PRO A 201 -12.22 6.79 -3.99
C PRO A 201 -11.49 6.69 -5.33
N ASP A 202 -12.15 7.13 -6.42
CA ASP A 202 -11.59 7.06 -7.76
C ASP A 202 -10.21 7.72 -7.86
N SER A 203 -10.00 8.85 -7.16
CA SER A 203 -8.70 9.53 -7.11
C SER A 203 -7.58 8.65 -6.53
N LEU A 204 -7.88 7.82 -5.53
CA LEU A 204 -6.92 6.88 -4.97
C LEU A 204 -6.67 5.73 -5.95
N VAL A 205 -7.72 5.18 -6.54
CA VAL A 205 -7.61 4.08 -7.51
C VAL A 205 -6.79 4.51 -8.73
N GLU A 206 -7.07 5.68 -9.29
CA GLU A 206 -6.34 6.23 -10.43
C GLU A 206 -4.87 6.55 -10.10
N ALA A 207 -4.60 7.09 -8.90
CA ALA A 207 -3.23 7.37 -8.47
C ALA A 207 -2.40 6.09 -8.34
N VAL A 208 -2.99 5.04 -7.79
CA VAL A 208 -2.36 3.72 -7.64
C VAL A 208 -2.16 3.05 -9.00
N ASP A 209 -3.12 3.11 -9.91
CA ASP A 209 -3.00 2.56 -11.27
C ASP A 209 -1.84 3.19 -12.06
N ARG A 210 -1.43 4.40 -11.70
CA ARG A 210 -0.45 5.21 -12.42
C ARG A 210 0.86 5.46 -11.66
N HIS A 211 1.09 4.79 -10.55
CA HIS A 211 2.28 5.07 -9.71
C HIS A 211 3.60 4.74 -10.41
N HIS A 212 3.60 3.89 -11.43
CA HIS A 212 4.75 3.64 -12.32
C HIS A 212 4.73 4.45 -13.63
N ALA A 213 3.90 5.47 -13.73
CA ALA A 213 3.94 6.35 -14.90
C ALA A 213 5.30 7.08 -14.99
N GLU A 214 5.77 7.36 -16.20
CA GLU A 214 7.01 8.10 -16.45
C GLU A 214 6.99 9.48 -15.77
N HIS A 215 5.79 10.07 -15.64
CA HIS A 215 5.53 11.32 -14.94
C HIS A 215 4.12 11.29 -14.32
N PRO A 216 3.95 11.73 -13.06
CA PRO A 216 2.67 11.65 -12.35
C PRO A 216 1.58 12.59 -12.90
N GLY A 217 1.93 13.51 -13.81
CA GLY A 217 1.03 14.56 -14.28
C GLY A 217 0.85 15.68 -13.24
N ASN A 218 -0.28 16.38 -13.30
CA ASN A 218 -0.59 17.53 -12.43
C ASN A 218 -1.62 17.19 -11.33
N ASP A 219 -2.07 15.94 -11.25
CA ASP A 219 -2.98 15.53 -10.19
C ASP A 219 -2.23 15.46 -8.85
N PRO A 220 -2.67 16.20 -7.81
CA PRO A 220 -1.97 16.25 -6.53
C PRO A 220 -1.90 14.90 -5.83
N PHE A 221 -2.92 14.07 -5.99
CA PHE A 221 -2.96 12.76 -5.34
C PHE A 221 -2.01 11.77 -6.03
N ALA A 222 -2.01 11.75 -7.38
CA ALA A 222 -1.07 10.96 -8.17
C ALA A 222 0.38 11.38 -7.91
N GLN A 223 0.67 12.69 -7.81
CA GLN A 223 1.99 13.19 -7.42
C GLN A 223 2.40 12.69 -6.03
N THR A 224 1.48 12.70 -5.07
CA THR A 224 1.74 12.23 -3.71
C THR A 224 2.12 10.75 -3.69
N VAL A 225 1.39 9.90 -4.42
CA VAL A 225 1.65 8.46 -4.46
C VAL A 225 2.95 8.16 -5.20
N TRP A 226 3.15 8.78 -6.36
CA TRP A 226 4.37 8.61 -7.16
C TRP A 226 5.64 9.03 -6.42
N VAL A 227 5.63 10.19 -5.75
CA VAL A 227 6.78 10.63 -4.92
C VAL A 227 6.95 9.72 -3.71
N GLY A 228 5.85 9.29 -3.08
CA GLY A 228 5.89 8.41 -1.92
C GLY A 228 6.50 7.05 -2.21
N ASP A 229 6.21 6.47 -3.37
CA ASP A 229 6.83 5.23 -3.86
C ASP A 229 8.33 5.42 -4.13
N LEU A 230 8.72 6.48 -4.86
CA LEU A 230 10.13 6.78 -5.10
C LEU A 230 10.92 6.99 -3.80
N LEU A 231 10.31 7.66 -2.80
CA LEU A 231 10.93 7.81 -1.47
C LEU A 231 11.08 6.47 -0.77
N ALA A 232 10.11 5.56 -0.88
CA ALA A 232 10.23 4.20 -0.33
C ALA A 232 11.42 3.45 -0.93
N ARG A 233 11.61 3.54 -2.22
CA ARG A 233 12.74 2.92 -2.95
C ARG A 233 14.07 3.58 -2.60
N LEU A 234 14.09 4.90 -2.39
CA LEU A 234 15.27 5.63 -1.92
C LEU A 234 15.65 5.31 -0.47
N VAL A 235 14.73 4.84 0.36
CA VAL A 235 15.07 4.31 1.70
C VAL A 235 15.98 3.08 1.60
N ASP A 236 15.76 2.21 0.62
CA ASP A 236 16.57 1.02 0.38
C ASP A 236 17.85 1.33 -0.42
N ASN A 237 17.80 2.31 -1.32
CA ASN A 237 18.92 2.74 -2.16
C ASN A 237 19.03 4.28 -2.21
N PRO A 238 19.54 4.91 -1.13
CA PRO A 238 19.55 6.37 -0.98
C PRO A 238 20.45 7.10 -1.99
N ASP A 239 21.38 6.41 -2.63
CA ASP A 239 22.35 6.97 -3.58
C ASP A 239 21.91 6.80 -5.06
N ASP A 240 20.67 6.39 -5.33
CA ASP A 240 20.16 6.31 -6.71
C ASP A 240 19.92 7.70 -7.31
N ASP A 241 20.88 8.18 -8.08
CA ASP A 241 20.86 9.51 -8.69
C ASP A 241 19.64 9.72 -9.60
N THR A 242 19.15 8.67 -10.26
CA THR A 242 17.98 8.75 -11.15
C THR A 242 16.70 9.01 -10.36
N MET A 243 16.47 8.21 -9.30
CA MET A 243 15.31 8.40 -8.43
C MET A 243 15.36 9.74 -7.69
N ARG A 244 16.56 10.12 -7.22
CA ARG A 244 16.78 11.44 -6.58
C ARG A 244 16.43 12.59 -7.52
N ALA A 245 16.86 12.54 -8.77
CA ALA A 245 16.54 13.54 -9.77
C ALA A 245 15.04 13.61 -10.06
N LEU A 246 14.35 12.46 -10.13
CA LEU A 246 12.90 12.40 -10.33
C LEU A 246 12.16 13.04 -9.15
N VAL A 247 12.46 12.68 -7.91
CA VAL A 247 11.83 13.28 -6.72
C VAL A 247 12.09 14.77 -6.66
N SER A 248 13.34 15.22 -6.90
CA SER A 248 13.70 16.64 -6.89
C SER A 248 13.03 17.46 -7.99
N SER A 249 12.60 16.83 -9.09
CA SER A 249 11.84 17.50 -10.15
C SER A 249 10.45 17.96 -9.69
N VAL A 250 9.91 17.33 -8.63
CA VAL A 250 8.59 17.59 -8.07
C VAL A 250 8.70 18.29 -6.70
N LEU A 251 9.67 17.92 -5.88
CA LEU A 251 9.94 18.50 -4.55
C LEU A 251 11.12 19.49 -4.64
N VAL A 252 10.90 20.66 -5.22
CA VAL A 252 11.96 21.62 -5.58
C VAL A 252 12.66 22.28 -4.37
N GLU A 253 12.01 22.37 -3.21
CA GLU A 253 12.50 23.13 -2.04
C GLU A 253 12.75 22.26 -0.80
N GLU A 254 12.69 20.93 -0.92
CA GLU A 254 12.90 20.01 0.19
C GLU A 254 14.36 19.60 0.31
N ASP A 255 14.83 19.44 1.55
CA ASP A 255 16.02 18.67 1.83
C ASP A 255 15.70 17.19 1.60
N LEU A 256 16.13 16.68 0.46
CA LEU A 256 15.80 15.31 0.04
C LEU A 256 16.42 14.28 1.00
N ASP A 257 17.61 14.53 1.52
CA ASP A 257 18.26 13.61 2.46
C ASP A 257 17.48 13.51 3.77
N GLU A 258 17.05 14.65 4.33
CA GLU A 258 16.18 14.68 5.51
C GLU A 258 14.83 13.99 5.24
N THR A 259 14.28 14.17 4.03
CA THR A 259 13.01 13.55 3.63
C THR A 259 13.14 12.04 3.53
N ILE A 260 14.23 11.51 2.93
CA ILE A 260 14.51 10.06 2.85
C ILE A 260 14.71 9.48 4.26
N GLU A 261 15.55 10.13 5.10
CA GLU A 261 15.80 9.68 6.47
C GLU A 261 14.51 9.65 7.30
N THR A 262 13.69 10.70 7.19
CA THR A 262 12.40 10.79 7.87
C THR A 262 11.43 9.71 7.40
N THR A 263 11.41 9.42 6.09
CA THR A 263 10.59 8.34 5.51
C THR A 263 11.03 6.99 6.07
N GLY A 264 12.31 6.69 6.08
CA GLY A 264 12.85 5.42 6.60
C GLY A 264 12.56 5.23 8.10
N ARG A 265 12.79 6.27 8.91
CA ARG A 265 12.45 6.23 10.34
C ARG A 265 10.97 5.94 10.57
N ARG A 266 10.08 6.65 9.87
CA ARG A 266 8.63 6.47 9.96
C ARG A 266 8.18 5.10 9.45
N ALA A 267 8.83 4.56 8.41
CA ALA A 267 8.58 3.22 7.93
C ALA A 267 8.80 2.17 9.02
N HIS A 268 9.90 2.25 9.75
CA HIS A 268 10.16 1.35 10.89
C HIS A 268 9.11 1.49 12.01
N GLU A 269 8.64 2.71 12.30
CA GLU A 269 7.59 2.96 13.29
C GLU A 269 6.24 2.34 12.86
N ILE A 270 5.90 2.44 11.57
CA ILE A 270 4.70 1.80 11.01
C ILE A 270 4.84 0.28 11.04
N MET A 271 5.98 -0.27 10.58
CA MET A 271 6.25 -1.71 10.60
C MET A 271 6.08 -2.32 12.00
N ALA A 272 6.61 -1.67 13.03
CA ALA A 272 6.48 -2.12 14.42
C ALA A 272 5.02 -2.17 14.90
N SER A 273 4.11 -1.47 14.23
CA SER A 273 2.67 -1.45 14.55
C SER A 273 1.82 -2.41 13.72
N LEU A 274 2.33 -2.86 12.56
CA LEU A 274 1.61 -3.81 11.71
C LEU A 274 1.66 -5.24 12.30
N PRO A 275 0.62 -6.06 12.15
CA PRO A 275 0.59 -7.45 12.61
C PRO A 275 1.30 -8.35 11.60
N ILE A 276 2.61 -8.17 11.46
CA ILE A 276 3.42 -8.94 10.53
C ILE A 276 4.15 -9.98 11.37
N GLY A 277 3.59 -11.16 11.44
CA GLY A 277 4.18 -12.36 12.07
C GLY A 277 4.96 -13.17 11.07
#